data_03c3357d909efcb83f9cd6867642cc38
#
_entry.id   03c3357d909efcb83f9cd6867642cc38
#
_cell.length_a   1.000
_cell.length_b   1.000
_cell.length_c   1.000
_cell.angle_alpha   90.00
_cell.angle_beta   90.00
_cell.angle_gamma   90.00
#
_symmetry.space_group_name_H-M   'P 1'
#
loop_
_entity.id
_entity.type
_entity.pdbx_description
1 polymer ?
#
loop_
_entity_poly.entity_id
_entity_poly.type
_entity_poly.pdbx_seq_one_letter_code
_entity_poly.pdbx_strand_id
1 'polypeptide(L)'
;MAPLLKLLLGLSVALLLWVAPVGAVLNTDSYDGNIYALYAGNGSLVPPAVTLGEAMDAGRTSVVIYYLDDSAVSKRFAPVVSELQRLWGRSIDLIPLTTDGLQGRPATGPKDPLTYWNGSIPQVVVIGPDSRVVFDRDGQVPLEEINEAISSATGLPAPELGDINQGGSFNEVNVEV
;
A
#
# COMPACT_ATOMS: atom_id res chain seq x y z
N MET A 1 -2.63 -51.79 24.93
CA MET A 1 -2.99 -50.36 24.82
C MET A 1 -1.79 -49.45 24.47
N ALA A 2 -0.58 -49.73 24.88
CA ALA A 2 0.62 -48.89 24.59
C ALA A 2 1.04 -48.71 23.11
N PRO A 3 0.92 -49.73 22.19
CA PRO A 3 1.34 -49.52 20.80
C PRO A 3 0.43 -48.59 20.00
N LEU A 4 -0.88 -48.65 20.26
CA LEU A 4 -1.87 -47.80 19.57
C LEU A 4 -1.70 -46.32 19.95
N LEU A 5 -1.43 -46.05 21.22
CA LEU A 5 -1.18 -44.68 21.70
C LEU A 5 0.08 -44.04 21.08
N LYS A 6 1.15 -44.85 20.92
CA LYS A 6 2.40 -44.41 20.26
C LYS A 6 2.19 -44.18 18.77
N LEU A 7 1.36 -44.97 18.10
CA LEU A 7 1.00 -44.81 16.69
C LEU A 7 0.16 -43.53 16.47
N LEU A 8 -0.83 -43.27 17.33
CA LEU A 8 -1.63 -42.05 17.30
C LEU A 8 -0.80 -40.78 17.58
N LEU A 9 0.11 -40.86 18.55
CA LEU A 9 1.03 -39.73 18.86
C LEU A 9 1.98 -39.47 17.69
N GLY A 10 2.53 -40.50 17.05
CA GLY A 10 3.39 -40.36 15.87
C GLY A 10 2.65 -39.78 14.67
N LEU A 11 1.41 -40.17 14.45
CA LEU A 11 0.56 -39.65 13.37
C LEU A 11 0.20 -38.17 13.59
N SER A 12 -0.08 -37.77 14.84
CA SER A 12 -0.36 -36.38 15.21
C SER A 12 0.85 -35.47 15.02
N VAL A 13 2.04 -35.93 15.38
CA VAL A 13 3.29 -35.19 15.16
C VAL A 13 3.62 -35.09 13.68
N ALA A 14 3.39 -36.13 12.88
CA ALA A 14 3.60 -36.11 11.44
C ALA A 14 2.64 -35.15 10.72
N LEU A 15 1.39 -35.04 11.20
CA LEU A 15 0.41 -34.08 10.66
C LEU A 15 0.79 -32.63 10.96
N LEU A 16 1.39 -32.35 12.12
CA LEU A 16 1.85 -31.00 12.51
C LEU A 16 3.07 -30.55 11.72
N LEU A 17 3.89 -31.46 11.20
CA LEU A 17 5.07 -31.14 10.40
C LEU A 17 4.75 -30.84 8.92
N TRP A 18 3.51 -31.06 8.48
CA TRP A 18 3.08 -30.83 7.10
C TRP A 18 2.39 -29.47 6.89
N VAL A 19 2.43 -28.57 7.87
CA VAL A 19 1.99 -27.19 7.66
C VAL A 19 3.10 -26.50 6.88
N ALA A 20 2.96 -26.45 5.56
CA ALA A 20 3.81 -25.59 4.74
C ALA A 20 3.67 -24.15 5.21
N PRO A 21 4.76 -23.39 5.39
CA PRO A 21 4.67 -21.98 5.72
C PRO A 21 3.92 -21.30 4.56
N VAL A 22 2.73 -20.76 4.83
CA VAL A 22 2.05 -19.84 3.91
C VAL A 22 2.81 -18.53 4.02
N GLY A 23 3.85 -18.39 3.20
CA GLY A 23 4.58 -17.13 3.06
C GLY A 23 3.82 -16.17 2.15
N ALA A 24 3.86 -14.89 2.46
CA ALA A 24 3.39 -13.84 1.56
C ALA A 24 4.17 -13.92 0.22
N VAL A 25 3.47 -13.89 -0.91
CA VAL A 25 4.09 -14.06 -2.24
C VAL A 25 3.88 -12.80 -3.07
N LEU A 26 4.95 -12.02 -3.22
CA LEU A 26 4.95 -10.72 -3.88
C LEU A 26 4.43 -10.75 -5.33
N ASN A 27 4.69 -11.83 -6.05
CA ASN A 27 4.44 -11.91 -7.50
C ASN A 27 3.18 -12.71 -7.86
N THR A 28 2.28 -12.94 -6.91
CA THR A 28 1.01 -13.64 -7.15
C THR A 28 -0.18 -12.76 -6.80
N ASP A 29 -1.24 -12.90 -7.58
CA ASP A 29 -2.54 -12.31 -7.25
C ASP A 29 -3.22 -13.20 -6.21
N SER A 30 -2.91 -12.94 -4.94
CA SER A 30 -3.43 -13.65 -3.77
C SER A 30 -3.60 -12.67 -2.61
N TYR A 31 -4.62 -12.86 -1.80
CA TYR A 31 -4.78 -12.08 -0.58
C TYR A 31 -3.87 -12.64 0.52
N ASP A 32 -2.86 -11.87 0.88
CA ASP A 32 -1.91 -12.23 1.94
C ASP A 32 -2.12 -11.40 3.21
N GLY A 33 -2.95 -10.36 3.16
CA GLY A 33 -3.19 -9.39 4.21
C GLY A 33 -2.80 -7.97 3.80
N ASN A 34 -2.61 -7.07 4.77
CA ASN A 34 -2.22 -5.69 4.51
C ASN A 34 -0.86 -5.62 3.79
N ILE A 35 -0.89 -5.23 2.51
CA ILE A 35 0.30 -5.20 1.65
C ILE A 35 1.36 -4.22 2.12
N TYR A 36 0.98 -3.12 2.76
CA TYR A 36 1.94 -2.15 3.29
C TYR A 36 2.72 -2.70 4.49
N ALA A 37 2.07 -3.46 5.35
CA ALA A 37 2.73 -4.14 6.47
C ALA A 37 3.68 -5.23 5.96
N LEU A 38 3.23 -6.04 4.99
CA LEU A 38 3.94 -7.23 4.53
C LEU A 38 5.09 -6.91 3.57
N TYR A 39 4.88 -5.97 2.64
CA TYR A 39 5.83 -5.70 1.54
C TYR A 39 6.54 -4.35 1.64
N ALA A 40 6.13 -3.49 2.60
CA ALA A 40 6.74 -2.18 2.80
C ALA A 40 7.12 -1.90 4.27
N GLY A 41 6.87 -2.86 5.18
CA GLY A 41 7.18 -2.71 6.61
C GLY A 41 6.39 -1.57 7.29
N ASN A 42 5.28 -1.12 6.71
CA ASN A 42 4.54 0.06 7.13
C ASN A 42 3.03 -0.17 7.24
N GLY A 43 2.61 -0.90 8.26
CA GLY A 43 1.20 -1.19 8.52
C GLY A 43 0.35 0.01 8.94
N SER A 44 0.96 1.16 9.25
CA SER A 44 0.24 2.37 9.70
C SER A 44 -0.43 3.16 8.57
N LEU A 45 -0.15 2.80 7.32
CA LEU A 45 -0.75 3.45 6.14
C LEU A 45 -2.25 3.16 5.99
N VAL A 46 -2.73 2.03 6.50
CA VAL A 46 -4.12 1.59 6.34
C VAL A 46 -4.70 1.19 7.71
N PRO A 47 -5.87 1.74 8.07
CA PRO A 47 -6.66 2.73 7.32
C PRO A 47 -5.98 4.09 7.23
N PRO A 48 -6.29 4.92 6.21
CA PRO A 48 -5.76 6.28 6.13
C PRO A 48 -6.20 7.12 7.33
N ALA A 49 -5.34 8.04 7.78
CA ALA A 49 -5.59 8.86 8.97
C ALA A 49 -6.77 9.84 8.80
N VAL A 50 -7.05 10.24 7.56
CA VAL A 50 -8.14 11.15 7.19
C VAL A 50 -8.81 10.68 5.90
N THR A 51 -10.05 11.10 5.70
CA THR A 51 -10.75 10.92 4.43
C THR A 51 -10.36 12.01 3.43
N LEU A 52 -10.57 11.77 2.14
CA LEU A 52 -10.35 12.79 1.10
C LEU A 52 -11.18 14.05 1.38
N GLY A 53 -12.43 13.89 1.83
CA GLY A 53 -13.29 15.01 2.18
C GLY A 53 -12.73 15.89 3.29
N GLU A 54 -12.21 15.28 4.36
CA GLU A 54 -11.57 16.00 5.47
C GLU A 54 -10.30 16.72 5.04
N ALA A 55 -9.47 16.08 4.23
CA ALA A 55 -8.25 16.69 3.70
C ALA A 55 -8.54 17.91 2.81
N MET A 56 -9.54 17.80 1.92
CA MET A 56 -9.98 18.90 1.06
C MET A 56 -10.60 20.05 1.87
N ASP A 57 -11.40 19.75 2.89
CA ASP A 57 -11.97 20.77 3.78
C ASP A 57 -10.91 21.50 4.59
N ALA A 58 -9.82 20.82 4.91
CA ALA A 58 -8.65 21.40 5.58
C ALA A 58 -7.71 22.16 4.63
N GLY A 59 -7.97 22.16 3.31
CA GLY A 59 -7.11 22.79 2.31
C GLY A 59 -5.72 22.18 2.24
N ARG A 60 -5.61 20.86 2.45
CA ARG A 60 -4.34 20.14 2.43
C ARG A 60 -4.13 19.39 1.11
N THR A 61 -2.89 19.34 0.67
CA THR A 61 -2.52 18.48 -0.46
C THR A 61 -2.75 17.01 -0.09
N SER A 62 -3.49 16.30 -0.94
CA SER A 62 -3.82 14.89 -0.75
C SER A 62 -3.21 14.04 -1.83
N VAL A 63 -2.71 12.87 -1.47
CA VAL A 63 -2.26 11.83 -2.40
C VAL A 63 -3.12 10.60 -2.20
N VAL A 64 -4.02 10.35 -3.14
CA VAL A 64 -4.90 9.18 -3.12
C VAL A 64 -4.23 8.06 -3.91
N ILE A 65 -4.14 6.89 -3.31
CA ILE A 65 -3.58 5.68 -3.94
C ILE A 65 -4.68 4.62 -4.00
N TYR A 66 -5.06 4.22 -5.21
CA TYR A 66 -6.00 3.12 -5.42
C TYR A 66 -5.22 1.82 -5.60
N TYR A 67 -5.60 0.80 -4.84
CA TYR A 67 -4.90 -0.47 -4.83
C TYR A 67 -5.84 -1.65 -4.50
N LEU A 68 -5.33 -2.88 -4.64
CA LEU A 68 -5.95 -4.11 -4.13
C LEU A 68 -4.92 -4.92 -3.34
N ASP A 69 -5.34 -5.47 -2.20
CA ASP A 69 -4.47 -6.29 -1.34
C ASP A 69 -4.07 -7.62 -1.98
N ASP A 70 -4.89 -8.14 -2.90
CA ASP A 70 -4.65 -9.39 -3.62
C ASP A 70 -3.96 -9.20 -4.99
N SER A 71 -3.55 -7.98 -5.34
CA SER A 71 -2.90 -7.69 -6.62
C SER A 71 -1.38 -7.64 -6.51
N ALA A 72 -0.69 -8.46 -7.29
CA ALA A 72 0.78 -8.48 -7.38
C ALA A 72 1.36 -7.11 -7.80
N VAL A 73 0.66 -6.35 -8.66
CA VAL A 73 1.13 -5.01 -9.06
C VAL A 73 1.00 -4.00 -7.92
N SER A 74 -0.04 -4.10 -7.10
CA SER A 74 -0.19 -3.26 -5.90
C SER A 74 0.84 -3.61 -4.83
N LYS A 75 1.13 -4.90 -4.62
CA LYS A 75 2.17 -5.36 -3.69
C LYS A 75 3.54 -4.78 -4.04
N ARG A 76 3.91 -4.81 -5.33
CA ARG A 76 5.17 -4.21 -5.81
C ARG A 76 5.22 -2.70 -5.66
N PHE A 77 4.08 -2.02 -5.66
CA PHE A 77 3.98 -0.57 -5.49
C PHE A 77 4.00 -0.12 -4.01
N ALA A 78 3.70 -1.01 -3.07
CA ALA A 78 3.62 -0.67 -1.65
C ALA A 78 4.87 0.01 -1.07
N PRO A 79 6.12 -0.38 -1.42
CA PRO A 79 7.33 0.34 -0.97
C PRO A 79 7.39 1.80 -1.41
N VAL A 80 6.91 2.13 -2.63
CA VAL A 80 6.85 3.52 -3.12
C VAL A 80 5.92 4.35 -2.23
N VAL A 81 4.76 3.81 -1.86
CA VAL A 81 3.81 4.51 -0.99
C VAL A 81 4.36 4.71 0.43
N SER A 82 5.07 3.71 0.95
CA SER A 82 5.76 3.83 2.25
C SER A 82 6.83 4.92 2.22
N GLU A 83 7.58 5.02 1.12
CA GLU A 83 8.61 6.04 0.96
C GLU A 83 7.99 7.44 0.82
N LEU A 84 6.85 7.57 0.12
CA LEU A 84 6.10 8.84 0.09
C LEU A 84 5.70 9.30 1.49
N GLN A 85 5.27 8.37 2.37
CA GLN A 85 4.98 8.71 3.77
C GLN A 85 6.22 9.18 4.51
N ARG A 86 7.36 8.54 4.31
CA ARG A 86 8.64 8.94 4.94
C ARG A 86 9.05 10.34 4.51
N LEU A 87 8.92 10.66 3.22
CA LEU A 87 9.33 11.94 2.64
C LEU A 87 8.35 13.09 2.98
N TRP A 88 7.06 12.82 2.89
CA TRP A 88 6.02 13.85 2.84
C TRP A 88 4.96 13.76 3.94
N GLY A 89 4.96 12.70 4.76
CA GLY A 89 3.86 12.39 5.68
C GLY A 89 3.49 13.48 6.70
N ARG A 90 4.31 14.54 6.84
CA ARG A 90 3.99 15.71 7.67
C ARG A 90 3.39 16.86 6.87
N SER A 91 3.55 16.85 5.56
CA SER A 91 3.19 17.96 4.66
C SER A 91 1.96 17.69 3.82
N ILE A 92 1.60 16.43 3.66
CA ILE A 92 0.46 15.98 2.86
C ILE A 92 -0.43 15.00 3.64
N ASP A 93 -1.61 14.73 3.12
CA ASP A 93 -2.45 13.62 3.54
C ASP A 93 -2.33 12.47 2.55
N LEU A 94 -1.75 11.35 2.99
CA LEU A 94 -1.61 10.15 2.20
C LEU A 94 -2.82 9.24 2.44
N ILE A 95 -3.56 8.91 1.38
CA ILE A 95 -4.87 8.26 1.45
C ILE A 95 -4.89 7.00 0.57
N PRO A 96 -4.26 5.89 1.03
CA PRO A 96 -4.36 4.62 0.33
C PRO A 96 -5.74 3.99 0.56
N LEU A 97 -6.40 3.58 -0.54
CA LEU A 97 -7.76 3.03 -0.54
C LEU A 97 -7.82 1.76 -1.38
N THR A 98 -8.44 0.72 -0.85
CA THR A 98 -8.81 -0.45 -1.64
C THR A 98 -9.96 -0.12 -2.57
N THR A 99 -9.89 -0.61 -3.81
CA THR A 99 -10.93 -0.34 -4.80
C THR A 99 -12.19 -1.18 -4.61
N ASP A 100 -12.16 -2.22 -3.77
CA ASP A 100 -13.33 -3.05 -3.47
C ASP A 100 -14.51 -2.24 -2.95
N GLY A 101 -14.25 -1.30 -2.05
CA GLY A 101 -15.28 -0.42 -1.48
C GLY A 101 -15.81 0.66 -2.44
N LEU A 102 -15.20 0.81 -3.61
CA LEU A 102 -15.57 1.83 -4.61
C LEU A 102 -16.47 1.26 -5.70
N GLN A 103 -16.44 -0.04 -5.92
CA GLN A 103 -17.15 -0.68 -7.01
C GLN A 103 -18.67 -0.69 -6.78
N GLY A 104 -19.44 -0.66 -7.89
CA GLY A 104 -20.89 -0.87 -7.87
C GLY A 104 -21.73 0.29 -7.34
N ARG A 105 -21.15 1.46 -7.08
CA ARG A 105 -21.85 2.66 -6.67
C ARG A 105 -21.50 3.88 -7.55
N PRO A 106 -22.38 4.87 -7.71
CA PRO A 106 -22.03 6.14 -8.35
C PRO A 106 -21.15 7.00 -7.45
N ALA A 107 -20.29 7.82 -8.07
CA ALA A 107 -19.55 8.87 -7.37
C ALA A 107 -20.52 9.95 -6.84
N THR A 108 -20.26 10.47 -5.65
CA THR A 108 -21.13 11.45 -4.96
C THR A 108 -20.58 12.87 -4.98
N GLY A 109 -19.53 13.14 -5.74
CA GLY A 109 -18.97 14.48 -5.92
C GLY A 109 -17.46 14.55 -5.62
N PRO A 110 -16.88 15.75 -5.61
CA PRO A 110 -15.42 15.92 -5.59
C PRO A 110 -14.73 15.43 -4.30
N LYS A 111 -15.46 15.28 -3.21
CA LYS A 111 -14.94 14.72 -1.94
C LYS A 111 -14.99 13.20 -1.88
N ASP A 112 -15.62 12.57 -2.87
CA ASP A 112 -15.67 11.12 -2.98
C ASP A 112 -14.48 10.62 -3.81
N PRO A 113 -13.62 9.77 -3.27
CA PRO A 113 -12.49 9.22 -4.00
C PRO A 113 -12.89 8.53 -5.32
N LEU A 114 -14.10 7.96 -5.39
CA LEU A 114 -14.57 7.32 -6.61
C LEU A 114 -14.62 8.28 -7.81
N THR A 115 -14.70 9.60 -7.57
CA THR A 115 -14.69 10.63 -8.63
C THR A 115 -13.39 10.62 -9.44
N TYR A 116 -12.30 10.19 -8.83
CA TYR A 116 -10.95 10.24 -9.42
C TYR A 116 -10.43 8.88 -9.86
N TRP A 117 -11.10 7.79 -9.48
CA TRP A 117 -10.67 6.46 -9.87
C TRP A 117 -10.99 6.17 -11.34
N ASN A 118 -9.96 5.86 -12.13
CA ASN A 118 -10.09 5.57 -13.56
C ASN A 118 -10.32 4.09 -13.91
N GLY A 119 -10.41 3.21 -12.90
CA GLY A 119 -10.61 1.76 -13.09
C GLY A 119 -9.31 0.95 -13.10
N SER A 120 -8.15 1.58 -12.99
CA SER A 120 -6.83 0.92 -12.96
C SER A 120 -6.26 0.84 -11.55
N ILE A 121 -5.34 -0.10 -11.32
CA ILE A 121 -4.56 -0.25 -10.09
C ILE A 121 -3.10 -0.66 -10.40
N PRO A 122 -2.13 -0.18 -9.59
CA PRO A 122 -2.27 0.98 -8.74
C PRO A 122 -2.54 2.26 -9.53
N GLN A 123 -3.25 3.22 -8.97
CA GLN A 123 -3.39 4.57 -9.51
C GLN A 123 -3.00 5.56 -8.42
N VAL A 124 -2.30 6.61 -8.78
CA VAL A 124 -1.91 7.72 -7.89
C VAL A 124 -2.51 9.01 -8.38
N VAL A 125 -3.25 9.69 -7.51
CA VAL A 125 -3.85 11.00 -7.81
C VAL A 125 -3.37 12.00 -6.77
N VAL A 126 -2.68 13.06 -7.20
CA VAL A 126 -2.31 14.19 -6.34
C VAL A 126 -3.30 15.32 -6.52
N ILE A 127 -3.91 15.74 -5.43
CA ILE A 127 -4.89 16.81 -5.37
C ILE A 127 -4.32 17.94 -4.53
N GLY A 128 -4.20 19.11 -5.12
CA GLY A 128 -3.67 20.30 -4.47
C GLY A 128 -4.60 20.89 -3.40
N PRO A 129 -4.12 21.87 -2.62
CA PRO A 129 -4.90 22.50 -1.55
C PRO A 129 -6.11 23.30 -2.09
N ASP A 130 -6.13 23.59 -3.37
CA ASP A 130 -7.25 24.22 -4.09
C ASP A 130 -8.25 23.19 -4.65
N SER A 131 -8.14 21.93 -4.23
CA SER A 131 -8.95 20.80 -4.67
C SER A 131 -8.85 20.46 -6.17
N ARG A 132 -7.78 20.89 -6.83
CA ARG A 132 -7.49 20.53 -8.22
C ARG A 132 -6.58 19.33 -8.31
N VAL A 133 -6.86 18.44 -9.25
CA VAL A 133 -5.97 17.36 -9.62
C VAL A 133 -4.76 17.96 -10.34
N VAL A 134 -3.56 17.72 -9.80
CA VAL A 134 -2.29 18.15 -10.39
C VAL A 134 -1.51 17.00 -10.99
N PHE A 135 -1.86 15.77 -10.61
CA PHE A 135 -1.25 14.55 -11.14
C PHE A 135 -2.24 13.40 -11.07
N ASP A 136 -2.32 12.61 -12.12
CA ASP A 136 -3.13 11.39 -12.20
C ASP A 136 -2.43 10.39 -13.13
N ARG A 137 -1.97 9.28 -12.56
CA ARG A 137 -1.24 8.22 -13.28
C ARG A 137 -1.55 6.86 -12.66
N ASP A 138 -1.58 5.85 -13.52
CA ASP A 138 -1.75 4.45 -13.13
C ASP A 138 -0.51 3.60 -13.47
N GLY A 139 -0.44 2.40 -12.89
CA GLY A 139 0.68 1.48 -13.01
C GLY A 139 1.79 1.72 -11.99
N GLN A 140 2.99 1.23 -12.31
CA GLN A 140 4.19 1.38 -11.48
C GLN A 140 4.81 2.77 -11.69
N VAL A 141 4.13 3.79 -11.17
CA VAL A 141 4.58 5.18 -11.30
C VAL A 141 5.90 5.39 -10.56
N PRO A 142 6.94 5.95 -11.20
CA PRO A 142 8.20 6.27 -10.52
C PRO A 142 7.98 7.23 -9.34
N LEU A 143 8.71 6.98 -8.23
CA LEU A 143 8.64 7.85 -7.06
C LEU A 143 9.00 9.30 -7.39
N GLU A 144 9.95 9.50 -8.30
CA GLU A 144 10.42 10.80 -8.77
C GLU A 144 9.27 11.64 -9.32
N GLU A 145 8.42 11.05 -10.18
CA GLU A 145 7.29 11.76 -10.78
C GLU A 145 6.27 12.19 -9.73
N ILE A 146 5.99 11.31 -8.75
CA ILE A 146 5.06 11.62 -7.66
C ILE A 146 5.66 12.70 -6.75
N ASN A 147 6.96 12.59 -6.44
CA ASN A 147 7.70 13.56 -5.62
C ASN A 147 7.66 14.96 -6.22
N GLU A 148 7.89 15.10 -7.54
CA GLU A 148 7.79 16.34 -8.27
C GLU A 148 6.36 16.91 -8.27
N ALA A 149 5.37 16.06 -8.47
CA ALA A 149 3.97 16.47 -8.43
C ALA A 149 3.56 17.00 -7.05
N ILE A 150 3.98 16.34 -5.97
CA ILE A 150 3.73 16.79 -4.59
C ILE A 150 4.46 18.12 -4.32
N SER A 151 5.71 18.24 -4.75
CA SER A 151 6.48 19.49 -4.62
C SER A 151 5.76 20.65 -5.30
N SER A 152 5.28 20.44 -6.53
CA SER A 152 4.48 21.41 -7.28
C SER A 152 3.18 21.78 -6.56
N ALA A 153 2.46 20.81 -6.02
CA ALA A 153 1.18 21.01 -5.34
C ALA A 153 1.33 21.73 -4.00
N THR A 154 2.40 21.46 -3.26
CA THR A 154 2.64 22.03 -1.92
C THR A 154 3.42 23.33 -1.96
N GLY A 155 4.17 23.59 -3.04
CA GLY A 155 5.14 24.69 -3.11
C GLY A 155 6.40 24.47 -2.27
N LEU A 156 6.57 23.27 -1.69
CA LEU A 156 7.74 22.89 -0.91
C LEU A 156 8.81 22.26 -1.82
N PRO A 157 10.12 22.42 -1.51
CA PRO A 157 11.17 21.76 -2.27
C PRO A 157 11.02 20.24 -2.20
N ALA A 158 11.23 19.56 -3.33
CA ALA A 158 11.20 18.10 -3.37
C ALA A 158 12.32 17.52 -2.49
N PRO A 159 12.00 16.63 -1.53
CA PRO A 159 13.03 15.93 -0.77
C PRO A 159 13.94 15.10 -1.67
N GLU A 160 15.21 14.96 -1.26
CA GLU A 160 16.13 14.04 -1.94
C GLU A 160 15.65 12.59 -1.79
N LEU A 161 15.66 11.87 -2.89
CA LEU A 161 15.28 10.46 -2.92
C LEU A 161 16.50 9.63 -2.50
N GLY A 162 16.31 8.78 -1.48
CA GLY A 162 17.27 7.75 -1.15
C GLY A 162 17.17 6.57 -2.13
N ASP A 163 18.16 5.67 -2.10
CA ASP A 163 18.08 4.42 -2.85
C ASP A 163 16.92 3.57 -2.32
N ILE A 164 15.85 3.48 -3.09
CA ILE A 164 14.80 2.52 -2.82
C ILE A 164 15.29 1.17 -3.34
N ASN A 165 15.62 0.26 -2.44
CA ASN A 165 15.85 -1.13 -2.81
C ASN A 165 14.53 -1.72 -3.33
N GLN A 166 14.32 -1.64 -4.64
CA GLN A 166 13.21 -2.25 -5.36
C GLN A 166 13.36 -3.78 -5.37
N GLY A 167 13.14 -4.43 -4.24
CA GLY A 167 13.16 -5.89 -4.17
C GLY A 167 13.79 -6.52 -2.94
N GLY A 168 14.21 -5.74 -1.95
CA GLY A 168 14.61 -6.28 -0.66
C GLY A 168 13.39 -6.60 0.19
N SER A 169 13.18 -7.86 0.55
CA SER A 169 12.27 -8.22 1.64
C SER A 169 12.78 -7.55 2.91
N PHE A 170 12.01 -6.65 3.50
CA PHE A 170 12.34 -5.99 4.77
C PHE A 170 12.44 -6.96 5.97
N ASN A 171 12.24 -8.25 5.72
CA ASN A 171 12.32 -9.32 6.71
C ASN A 171 13.57 -10.20 6.58
N GLU A 172 14.58 -9.79 5.82
CA GLU A 172 15.87 -10.45 5.91
C GLU A 172 16.55 -10.02 7.22
N VAL A 173 16.42 -10.87 8.22
CA VAL A 173 17.25 -10.81 9.43
C VAL A 173 18.67 -11.09 8.95
N ASN A 174 19.49 -10.03 8.85
CA ASN A 174 20.93 -10.19 8.68
C ASN A 174 21.48 -10.90 9.92
N VAL A 175 21.63 -12.21 9.83
CA VAL A 175 22.42 -13.00 10.75
C VAL A 175 23.84 -12.97 10.21
N GLU A 176 24.56 -11.89 10.50
CA GLU A 176 26.02 -11.93 10.43
C GLU A 176 26.54 -12.62 11.68
N VAL A 177 27.15 -13.81 11.49
CA VAL A 177 27.91 -14.55 12.48
C VAL A 177 29.37 -14.18 12.32
#